data_df02b8f8757bdb3d5395edbe403c1f38
#
_entry.id   df02b8f8757bdb3d5395edbe403c1f38
#
_cell.length_a   1.000
_cell.length_b   1.000
_cell.length_c   1.000
_cell.angle_alpha   90.00
_cell.angle_beta   90.00
_cell.angle_gamma   90.00
#
_symmetry.space_group_name_H-M   'P 1'
#
loop_
_entity.id
_entity.type
_entity.pdbx_description
1 polymer ?
#
loop_
_entity_poly.entity_id
_entity_poly.type
_entity_poly.pdbx_seq_one_letter_code
_entity_poly.pdbx_strand_id
1 'polypeptide(L)'
;MIRISSKVARRNNYKVLISGENIGQVASQTLSNIVAVQDASNLPIIRPLSGYNKEDIVNDAQKIGTYDTSIEPYEDCCSYFVPPNPETKAHLHRIQNIEDKINLNSLIDTNLAKIEIKEISYE
;
A
#
# COMPACT_ATOMS: atom_id res chain seq x y z
N MET A 1 -6.52 3.51 2.51
CA MET A 1 -5.98 2.14 2.67
C MET A 1 -5.04 2.03 3.87
N ILE A 2 -3.88 2.68 3.93
CA ILE A 2 -2.88 2.52 5.03
C ILE A 2 -3.48 2.72 6.44
N ARG A 3 -4.32 3.73 6.65
CA ARG A 3 -4.99 3.96 7.94
C ARG A 3 -5.93 2.80 8.34
N ILE A 4 -6.60 2.19 7.38
CA ILE A 4 -7.43 0.99 7.60
C ILE A 4 -6.53 -0.19 7.97
N SER A 5 -5.48 -0.44 7.17
CA SER A 5 -4.52 -1.53 7.43
C SER A 5 -3.87 -1.41 8.81
N SER A 6 -3.50 -0.19 9.23
CA SER A 6 -2.98 0.07 10.58
C SER A 6 -3.99 -0.28 11.68
N LYS A 7 -5.28 0.04 11.50
CA LYS A 7 -6.31 -0.33 12.48
C LYS A 7 -6.54 -1.84 12.51
N VAL A 8 -6.55 -2.51 11.36
CA VAL A 8 -6.67 -3.98 11.27
C VAL A 8 -5.48 -4.64 11.97
N ALA A 9 -4.26 -4.21 11.65
CA ALA A 9 -3.05 -4.74 12.26
C ALA A 9 -3.06 -4.61 13.79
N ARG A 10 -3.45 -3.45 14.30
CA ARG A 10 -3.57 -3.23 15.76
C ARG A 10 -4.63 -4.11 16.43
N ARG A 11 -5.79 -4.29 15.81
CA ARG A 11 -6.84 -5.19 16.33
C ARG A 11 -6.38 -6.63 16.47
N ASN A 12 -5.45 -7.05 15.57
CA ASN A 12 -4.86 -8.39 15.58
C ASN A 12 -3.50 -8.47 16.29
N ASN A 13 -3.10 -7.42 17.03
CA ASN A 13 -1.82 -7.33 17.73
C ASN A 13 -0.57 -7.41 16.82
N TYR A 14 -0.70 -7.15 15.53
CA TYR A 14 0.46 -7.02 14.64
C TYR A 14 1.22 -5.73 14.91
N LYS A 15 2.53 -5.77 14.77
CA LYS A 15 3.45 -4.68 15.14
C LYS A 15 3.98 -3.91 13.95
N VAL A 16 3.73 -4.39 12.74
CA VAL A 16 4.31 -3.86 11.49
C VAL A 16 3.33 -4.07 10.35
N LEU A 17 3.42 -3.20 9.34
CA LEU A 17 2.84 -3.43 8.01
C LEU A 17 3.96 -3.77 7.04
N ILE A 18 3.64 -4.54 6.02
CA ILE A 18 4.56 -4.84 4.91
C ILE A 18 3.93 -4.32 3.63
N SER A 19 4.72 -3.66 2.80
CA SER A 19 4.28 -3.07 1.53
C SER A 19 5.25 -3.48 0.41
N GLY A 20 4.69 -3.74 -0.78
CA GLY A 20 5.46 -4.03 -2.00
C GLY A 20 5.99 -2.78 -2.71
N GLU A 21 5.97 -1.60 -2.07
CA GLU A 21 6.50 -0.37 -2.66
C GLU A 21 7.99 -0.49 -2.97
N ASN A 22 8.36 0.03 -4.14
CA ASN A 22 9.74 0.12 -4.59
C ASN A 22 10.08 1.58 -4.92
N ILE A 23 11.29 2.02 -4.63
CA ILE A 23 11.72 3.40 -4.89
C ILE A 23 12.08 3.54 -6.37
N GLY A 24 11.40 4.45 -7.07
CA GLY A 24 11.74 4.80 -8.45
C GLY A 24 11.22 3.89 -9.56
N GLN A 25 10.52 2.80 -9.25
CA GLN A 25 9.91 1.94 -10.27
C GLN A 25 8.63 2.54 -10.86
N VAL A 26 7.90 3.30 -10.08
CA VAL A 26 6.69 4.01 -10.51
C VAL A 26 6.85 5.49 -10.17
N ALA A 27 6.35 6.38 -11.02
CA ALA A 27 6.48 7.84 -10.85
C ALA A 27 5.99 8.35 -9.48
N SER A 28 5.00 7.69 -8.89
CA SER A 28 4.46 8.02 -7.57
C SER A 28 5.24 7.44 -6.40
N GLN A 29 6.20 6.53 -6.61
CA GLN A 29 7.00 5.90 -5.55
C GLN A 29 8.28 6.68 -5.28
N THR A 30 8.13 7.94 -4.91
CA THR A 30 9.22 8.85 -4.51
C THR A 30 9.41 8.85 -3.00
N LEU A 31 10.57 9.29 -2.52
CA LEU A 31 10.83 9.41 -1.08
C LEU A 31 9.82 10.34 -0.39
N SER A 32 9.41 11.44 -1.04
CA SER A 32 8.41 12.35 -0.49
C SER A 32 7.05 11.67 -0.29
N ASN A 33 6.65 10.85 -1.26
CA ASN A 33 5.39 10.12 -1.19
C ASN A 33 5.46 9.00 -0.14
N ILE A 34 6.60 8.32 -0.03
CA ILE A 34 6.84 7.30 1.00
C ILE A 34 6.74 7.90 2.41
N VAL A 35 7.24 9.12 2.64
CA VAL A 35 7.07 9.83 3.91
C VAL A 35 5.60 10.09 4.21
N ALA A 36 4.83 10.56 3.22
CA ALA A 36 3.40 10.80 3.38
C ALA A 36 2.60 9.51 3.64
N VAL A 37 2.96 8.43 2.97
CA VAL A 37 2.37 7.09 3.21
C VAL A 37 2.71 6.59 4.61
N GLN A 38 3.96 6.78 5.07
CA GLN A 38 4.38 6.38 6.41
C GLN A 38 3.63 7.16 7.50
N ASP A 39 3.38 8.45 7.31
CA ASP A 39 2.62 9.28 8.25
C ASP A 39 1.17 8.80 8.44
N ALA A 40 0.60 8.18 7.42
CA ALA A 40 -0.72 7.58 7.51
C ALA A 40 -0.79 6.33 8.41
N SER A 41 0.34 5.83 8.90
CA SER A 41 0.44 4.64 9.77
C SER A 41 1.13 4.95 11.09
N ASN A 42 0.51 4.54 12.19
CA ASN A 42 1.15 4.54 13.51
C ASN A 42 2.03 3.29 13.75
N LEU A 43 2.12 2.39 12.77
CA LEU A 43 2.99 1.23 12.79
C LEU A 43 4.10 1.42 11.74
N PRO A 44 5.30 0.89 11.97
CA PRO A 44 6.33 0.85 10.94
C PRO A 44 5.80 0.15 9.68
N ILE A 45 6.17 0.66 8.49
CA ILE A 45 5.90 0.00 7.22
C ILE A 45 7.24 -0.49 6.67
N ILE A 46 7.42 -1.81 6.63
CA ILE A 46 8.61 -2.44 6.03
C ILE A 46 8.38 -2.60 4.54
N ARG A 47 9.39 -2.23 3.75
CA ARG A 47 9.37 -2.26 2.29
C ARG A 47 10.51 -3.12 1.77
N PRO A 48 10.35 -4.45 1.74
CA PRO A 48 11.44 -5.36 1.41
C PRO A 48 12.03 -5.14 0.01
N LEU A 49 11.21 -4.63 -0.91
CA LEU A 49 11.59 -4.46 -2.31
C LEU A 49 12.14 -3.07 -2.65
N SER A 50 12.31 -2.17 -1.66
CA SER A 50 12.63 -0.75 -1.90
C SER A 50 13.92 -0.51 -2.69
N GLY A 51 14.89 -1.41 -2.59
CA GLY A 51 16.18 -1.30 -3.28
C GLY A 51 16.34 -2.22 -4.48
N TYR A 52 15.30 -2.99 -4.82
CA TYR A 52 15.37 -3.96 -5.90
C TYR A 52 15.12 -3.30 -7.26
N ASN A 53 15.81 -3.76 -8.29
CA ASN A 53 15.43 -3.46 -9.66
C ASN A 53 14.31 -4.42 -10.12
N LYS A 54 13.73 -4.14 -11.29
CA LYS A 54 12.61 -4.93 -11.81
C LYS A 54 12.99 -6.41 -12.04
N GLU A 55 14.21 -6.66 -12.50
CA GLU A 55 14.71 -8.01 -12.79
C GLU A 55 14.86 -8.83 -11.50
N ASP A 56 15.37 -8.22 -10.42
CA ASP A 56 15.48 -8.86 -9.12
C ASP A 56 14.11 -9.30 -8.59
N ILE A 57 13.10 -8.42 -8.72
CA ILE A 57 11.73 -8.73 -8.28
C ILE A 57 11.14 -9.89 -9.10
N VAL A 58 11.33 -9.86 -10.43
CA VAL A 58 10.88 -10.94 -11.32
C VAL A 58 11.55 -12.26 -10.96
N ASN A 59 12.87 -12.25 -10.77
CA ASN A 59 13.64 -13.43 -10.40
C ASN A 59 13.17 -14.03 -9.07
N ASP A 60 12.90 -13.19 -8.08
CA ASP A 60 12.40 -13.65 -6.79
C ASP A 60 10.96 -14.17 -6.89
N ALA A 61 10.10 -13.54 -7.67
CA ALA A 61 8.75 -14.03 -7.94
C ALA A 61 8.76 -15.42 -8.61
N GLN A 62 9.69 -15.63 -9.55
CA GLN A 62 9.89 -16.95 -10.19
C GLN A 62 10.38 -18.01 -9.18
N LYS A 63 11.37 -17.67 -8.35
CA LYS A 63 11.90 -18.59 -7.32
C LYS A 63 10.84 -19.05 -6.33
N ILE A 64 9.93 -18.17 -5.93
CA ILE A 64 8.86 -18.49 -4.97
C ILE A 64 7.56 -18.97 -5.66
N GLY A 65 7.54 -19.10 -6.99
CA GLY A 65 6.43 -19.66 -7.75
C GLY A 65 5.20 -18.75 -7.87
N THR A 66 5.36 -17.43 -7.69
CA THR A 66 4.23 -16.47 -7.79
C THR A 66 4.20 -15.70 -9.11
N TYR A 67 5.22 -15.85 -9.95
CA TYR A 67 5.38 -15.07 -11.17
C TYR A 67 4.22 -15.28 -12.14
N ASP A 68 3.89 -16.55 -12.45
CA ASP A 68 2.87 -16.88 -13.45
C ASP A 68 1.50 -16.33 -13.07
N THR A 69 1.12 -16.42 -11.80
CA THR A 69 -0.10 -15.79 -11.27
C THR A 69 -0.05 -14.27 -11.35
N SER A 70 1.13 -13.68 -11.13
CA SER A 70 1.31 -12.21 -11.12
C SER A 70 1.18 -11.58 -12.51
N ILE A 71 1.40 -12.34 -13.59
CA ILE A 71 1.30 -11.85 -14.98
C ILE A 71 -0.05 -12.15 -15.63
N GLU A 72 -0.96 -12.86 -14.95
CA GLU A 72 -2.30 -13.09 -15.45
C GLU A 72 -3.01 -11.76 -15.73
N PRO A 73 -3.73 -11.61 -16.86
CA PRO A 73 -4.46 -10.41 -17.18
C PRO A 73 -5.55 -10.15 -16.12
N TYR A 74 -5.39 -9.12 -15.33
CA TYR A 74 -6.36 -8.68 -14.35
C TYR A 74 -6.50 -7.15 -14.39
N GLU A 75 -7.72 -6.65 -14.16
CA GLU A 75 -7.95 -5.22 -14.06
C GLU A 75 -7.20 -4.67 -12.82
N ASP A 76 -6.14 -3.90 -13.06
CA ASP A 76 -5.40 -3.26 -11.99
C ASP A 76 -6.19 -2.09 -11.40
N CYS A 77 -6.36 -2.10 -10.08
CA CYS A 77 -6.99 -1.00 -9.37
C CYS A 77 -6.27 0.34 -9.62
N CYS A 78 -4.98 0.32 -9.96
CA CYS A 78 -4.23 1.49 -10.35
C CYS A 78 -4.83 2.17 -11.58
N SER A 79 -5.37 1.42 -12.54
CA SER A 79 -5.97 1.97 -13.76
C SER A 79 -7.19 2.85 -13.48
N TYR A 80 -7.93 2.58 -12.40
CA TYR A 80 -9.10 3.36 -11.99
C TYR A 80 -8.75 4.63 -11.20
N PHE A 81 -7.61 4.64 -10.52
CA PHE A 81 -7.27 5.70 -9.56
C PHE A 81 -6.07 6.55 -9.99
N VAL A 82 -5.50 6.28 -11.17
CA VAL A 82 -4.38 7.10 -11.66
C VAL A 82 -4.91 8.43 -12.20
N PRO A 83 -4.60 9.55 -11.53
CA PRO A 83 -4.87 10.86 -12.12
C PRO A 83 -3.99 11.08 -13.35
N PRO A 84 -4.41 11.91 -14.32
CA PRO A 84 -3.60 12.25 -15.50
C PRO A 84 -2.18 12.73 -15.15
N ASN A 85 -2.05 13.38 -14.01
CA ASN A 85 -0.77 13.85 -13.46
C ASN A 85 -0.62 13.31 -12.03
N PRO A 86 0.10 12.21 -11.83
CA PRO A 86 0.34 11.68 -10.49
C PRO A 86 1.21 12.65 -9.68
N GLU A 87 0.86 12.82 -8.40
CA GLU A 87 1.68 13.60 -7.48
C GLU A 87 3.00 12.86 -7.20
N THR A 88 4.11 13.47 -7.61
CA THR A 88 5.46 12.91 -7.42
C THR A 88 6.20 13.51 -6.24
N LYS A 89 5.68 14.61 -5.69
CA LYS A 89 6.29 15.34 -4.57
C LYS A 89 5.22 15.73 -3.55
N ALA A 90 4.67 14.72 -2.88
CA ALA A 90 3.69 14.94 -1.84
C ALA A 90 4.26 15.78 -0.68
N HIS A 91 3.58 16.86 -0.35
CA HIS A 91 3.87 17.68 0.82
C HIS A 91 2.95 17.25 1.96
N LEU A 92 3.53 16.69 3.02
CA LEU A 92 2.79 16.12 4.15
C LEU A 92 1.73 17.06 4.72
N HIS A 93 2.08 18.33 4.98
CA HIS A 93 1.15 19.34 5.51
C HIS A 93 -0.06 19.59 4.57
N ARG A 94 0.16 19.51 3.25
CA ARG A 94 -0.91 19.69 2.27
C ARG A 94 -1.87 18.50 2.29
N ILE A 95 -1.34 17.29 2.44
CA ILE A 95 -2.16 16.07 2.56
C ILE A 95 -2.97 16.12 3.85
N GLN A 96 -2.36 16.46 4.97
CA GLN A 96 -3.03 16.62 6.25
C GLN A 96 -4.17 17.65 6.18
N ASN A 97 -3.92 18.81 5.57
CA ASN A 97 -4.95 19.84 5.37
C ASN A 97 -6.12 19.36 4.47
N ILE A 98 -5.87 18.44 3.55
CA ILE A 98 -6.95 17.84 2.73
C ILE A 98 -7.72 16.81 3.57
N GLU A 99 -7.02 15.99 4.34
CA GLU A 99 -7.63 14.99 5.22
C GLU A 99 -8.52 15.64 6.29
N ASP A 100 -8.12 16.79 6.83
CA ASP A 100 -8.89 17.53 7.83
C ASP A 100 -10.26 18.03 7.32
N LYS A 101 -10.41 18.15 6.00
CA LYS A 101 -11.66 18.56 5.35
C LYS A 101 -12.67 17.43 5.17
N ILE A 102 -12.26 16.19 5.41
CA ILE A 102 -13.10 15.01 5.26
C ILE A 102 -13.25 14.29 6.60
N ASN A 103 -14.42 13.68 6.82
CA ASN A 103 -14.62 12.86 8.03
C ASN A 103 -13.92 11.49 7.87
N LEU A 104 -12.58 11.53 7.95
CA LEU A 104 -11.73 10.38 7.74
C LEU A 104 -12.03 9.22 8.69
N ASN A 105 -12.34 9.54 9.95
CA ASN A 105 -12.67 8.51 10.96
C ASN A 105 -13.94 7.76 10.60
N SER A 106 -15.00 8.44 10.21
CA SER A 106 -16.25 7.80 9.76
C SER A 106 -16.03 6.91 8.53
N LEU A 107 -15.24 7.37 7.56
CA LEU A 107 -14.88 6.58 6.39
C LEU A 107 -14.13 5.31 6.77
N ILE A 108 -13.15 5.42 7.66
CA ILE A 108 -12.37 4.28 8.12
C ILE A 108 -13.26 3.28 8.86
N ASP A 109 -14.08 3.74 9.79
CA ASP A 109 -14.93 2.86 10.61
C ASP A 109 -16.01 2.17 9.76
N THR A 110 -16.59 2.86 8.77
CA THR A 110 -17.52 2.27 7.80
C THR A 110 -16.85 1.15 6.98
N ASN A 111 -15.61 1.36 6.54
CA ASN A 111 -14.89 0.33 5.78
C ASN A 111 -14.46 -0.85 6.67
N LEU A 112 -14.05 -0.58 7.92
CA LEU A 112 -13.72 -1.63 8.88
C LEU A 112 -14.91 -2.54 9.21
N ALA A 113 -16.12 -2.00 9.21
CA ALA A 113 -17.34 -2.78 9.45
C ALA A 113 -17.70 -3.71 8.27
N LYS A 114 -17.15 -3.47 7.08
CA LYS A 114 -17.40 -4.25 5.86
C LYS A 114 -16.28 -5.23 5.53
N ILE A 115 -15.29 -5.41 6.40
CA ILE A 115 -14.18 -6.34 6.15
C ILE A 115 -14.72 -7.77 6.17
N GLU A 116 -14.46 -8.48 5.10
CA GLU A 116 -14.65 -9.93 5.02
C GLU A 116 -13.31 -10.62 5.29
N ILE A 117 -13.33 -11.65 6.12
CA ILE A 117 -12.17 -12.47 6.43
C ILE A 117 -12.40 -13.85 5.82
N LYS A 118 -11.45 -14.30 5.00
CA LYS A 118 -11.46 -15.67 4.45
C LYS A 118 -10.22 -16.40 4.96
N GLU A 119 -10.42 -17.53 5.59
CA GLU A 119 -9.34 -18.46 5.93
C GLU A 119 -9.07 -19.36 4.72
N ILE A 120 -7.79 -19.46 4.36
CA ILE A 120 -7.31 -20.34 3.30
C ILE A 120 -6.30 -21.28 3.95
N SER A 121 -6.60 -22.58 3.94
CA SER A 121 -5.67 -23.64 4.36
C SER A 121 -5.01 -24.25 3.14
N TYR A 122 -3.71 -24.47 3.20
CA TYR A 122 -2.99 -25.30 2.24
C TYR A 122 -3.06 -26.75 2.76
N GLU A 123 -3.54 -27.64 1.91
CA GLU A 123 -3.41 -29.08 2.09
C GLU A 123 -2.04 -29.55 1.56
#